data_a13f792e52c5a6104bf81f2f0eef08ba
#
_entry.id   a13f792e52c5a6104bf81f2f0eef08ba
#
_cell.length_a   1.000
_cell.length_b   1.000
_cell.length_c   1.000
_cell.angle_alpha   90.00
_cell.angle_beta   90.00
_cell.angle_gamma   90.00
#
_symmetry.space_group_name_H-M   'P 1'
#
loop_
_entity.id
_entity.type
_entity.pdbx_description
1 polymer ?
#
loop_
_entity_poly.entity_id
_entity_poly.type
_entity_poly.pdbx_seq_one_letter_code
_entity_poly.pdbx_strand_id
1 'polypeptide(L)' 'MEEIITYMVKKRVNNPDAVVVEKDGMREDATIYKVTVAEEDKGFVIGKQGRVAKAIRLVVKAAAHKNGEKINIDIA' A
#
# COMPACT_ATOMS: atom_id res chain seq x y z
N MET A 1 -8.75 -5.98 4.03
CA MET A 1 -7.36 -5.63 3.63
C MET A 1 -7.02 -4.16 3.78
N GLU A 2 -8.00 -3.27 3.62
CA GLU A 2 -7.72 -1.83 3.77
C GLU A 2 -7.11 -1.49 5.12
N GLU A 3 -7.61 -2.09 6.18
CA GLU A 3 -7.09 -1.83 7.53
C GLU A 3 -5.64 -2.25 7.69
N ILE A 4 -5.29 -3.40 7.14
CA ILE A 4 -3.92 -3.92 7.21
C ILE A 4 -2.98 -3.01 6.42
N ILE A 5 -3.38 -2.64 5.21
CA ILE A 5 -2.59 -1.76 4.35
C ILE A 5 -2.39 -0.41 5.05
N THR A 6 -3.47 0.17 5.56
CA THR A 6 -3.43 1.45 6.25
C THR A 6 -2.46 1.40 7.43
N TYR A 7 -2.57 0.37 8.24
CA TYR A 7 -1.71 0.20 9.41
C TYR A 7 -0.23 0.13 9.02
N MET A 8 0.08 -0.66 8.01
CA MET A 8 1.46 -0.82 7.56
C MET A 8 2.04 0.45 6.96
N VAL A 9 1.25 1.14 6.15
CA VAL A 9 1.71 2.38 5.53
C VAL A 9 1.92 3.46 6.58
N LYS A 10 1.00 3.59 7.53
CA LYS A 10 1.12 4.60 8.59
C LYS A 10 2.39 4.43 9.42
N LYS A 11 2.87 3.22 9.57
CA LYS A 11 4.11 2.96 10.31
C LYS A 11 5.36 3.40 9.57
N ARG A 12 5.26 3.62 8.26
CA ARG A 12 6.41 3.92 7.41
C ARG A 12 6.51 5.38 7.00
N VAL A 13 5.52 6.21 7.36
CA VAL A 13 5.47 7.60 6.92
C VAL A 13 5.54 8.54 8.11
N ASN A 14 5.94 9.79 7.83
CA ASN A 14 6.02 10.83 8.86
C ASN A 14 4.68 11.51 9.10
N ASN A 15 3.78 11.43 8.14
CA ASN A 15 2.46 12.07 8.22
C ASN A 15 1.36 11.01 8.13
N PRO A 16 1.17 10.20 9.17
CA PRO A 16 0.20 9.10 9.11
C PRO A 16 -1.24 9.57 8.91
N ASP A 17 -1.57 10.77 9.36
CA ASP A 17 -2.93 11.29 9.20
C ASP A 17 -3.28 11.58 7.74
N ALA A 18 -2.28 11.69 6.88
CA ALA A 18 -2.49 11.94 5.45
C ALA A 18 -2.64 10.65 4.65
N VAL A 19 -2.47 9.50 5.27
CA VAL A 19 -2.57 8.21 4.58
C VAL A 19 -4.03 7.89 4.29
N VAL A 20 -4.34 7.63 3.02
CA VAL A 20 -5.67 7.21 2.58
C VAL A 20 -5.51 5.95 1.74
N VAL A 21 -6.28 4.92 2.07
CA VAL A 21 -6.28 3.67 1.32
C VAL A 21 -7.68 3.46 0.78
N GLU A 22 -7.79 3.35 -0.54
CA GLU A 22 -9.07 3.19 -1.21
C GLU A 22 -9.05 1.97 -2.12
N LYS A 23 -10.17 1.27 -2.16
CA LYS A 23 -10.35 0.18 -3.10
C LYS A 23 -10.67 0.79 -4.47
N ASP A 24 -9.84 0.50 -5.45
CA ASP A 24 -9.91 1.14 -6.77
C ASP A 24 -10.23 0.12 -7.88
N GLY A 25 -11.17 -0.75 -7.64
CA GLY A 25 -11.62 -1.71 -8.64
C GLY A 25 -10.79 -2.98 -8.68
N MET A 26 -10.89 -3.68 -9.81
CA MET A 26 -10.21 -4.96 -10.01
C MET A 26 -9.50 -4.98 -11.36
N ARG A 27 -8.39 -5.71 -11.42
CA ARG A 27 -7.67 -5.97 -12.67
C ARG A 27 -7.14 -7.39 -12.61
N GLU A 28 -7.48 -8.19 -13.63
CA GLU A 28 -7.00 -9.57 -13.74
C GLU A 28 -7.25 -10.39 -12.48
N ASP A 29 -8.46 -10.28 -11.95
CA ASP A 29 -8.90 -10.97 -10.73
C ASP A 29 -8.24 -10.47 -9.43
N ALA A 30 -7.43 -9.42 -9.51
CA ALA A 30 -6.83 -8.82 -8.31
C ALA A 30 -7.54 -7.52 -7.95
N THR A 31 -7.83 -7.35 -6.67
CA THR A 31 -8.39 -6.10 -6.17
C THR A 31 -7.27 -5.06 -6.10
N ILE A 32 -7.53 -3.87 -6.62
CA ILE A 32 -6.56 -2.79 -6.60
C ILE A 32 -6.84 -1.88 -5.42
N TYR A 33 -5.83 -1.65 -4.61
CA TYR A 33 -5.91 -0.69 -3.51
C TYR A 33 -4.99 0.48 -3.82
N LYS A 34 -5.57 1.66 -3.86
CA LYS A 34 -4.82 2.88 -4.09
C LYS A 34 -4.43 3.48 -2.75
N VAL A 35 -3.14 3.69 -2.57
CA VAL A 35 -2.59 4.28 -1.34
C VAL A 35 -2.10 5.67 -1.65
N THR A 36 -2.62 6.65 -0.91
CA THR A 36 -2.20 8.04 -1.02
C THR A 36 -1.48 8.43 0.27
N VAL A 37 -0.35 9.09 0.13
CA VAL A 37 0.42 9.58 1.27
C VAL A 37 0.66 11.09 1.11
N ALA A 38 1.14 11.74 2.17
CA ALA A 38 1.48 13.14 2.09
C ALA A 38 2.57 13.37 1.05
N GLU A 39 2.56 14.53 0.41
CA GLU A 39 3.54 14.88 -0.61
C GLU A 39 4.97 14.69 -0.12
N GLU A 40 5.23 15.06 1.13
CA GLU A 40 6.53 14.93 1.76
C GLU A 40 6.97 13.48 1.91
N ASP A 41 6.03 12.57 2.08
CA ASP A 41 6.31 11.16 2.26
C ASP A 41 6.47 10.40 0.95
N LYS A 42 5.99 10.95 -0.15
CA LYS A 42 6.09 10.29 -1.47
C LYS A 42 7.54 10.00 -1.84
N GLY A 43 8.42 10.94 -1.62
CA GLY A 43 9.83 10.77 -1.92
C GLY A 43 10.45 9.63 -1.13
N PHE A 44 10.05 9.48 0.13
CA PHE A 44 10.54 8.41 0.99
C PHE A 44 9.95 7.05 0.58
N VAL A 45 8.64 7.01 0.33
CA VAL A 45 7.96 5.73 0.01
C VAL A 45 8.35 5.23 -1.37
N ILE A 46 8.39 6.11 -2.36
CA ILE A 46 8.67 5.75 -3.75
C ILE A 46 10.17 5.81 -4.06
N GLY A 47 10.90 6.67 -3.36
CA GLY A 47 12.32 6.88 -3.59
C GLY A 47 13.19 5.70 -3.20
N LYS A 48 14.50 5.86 -3.36
CA LYS A 48 15.49 4.83 -3.06
C LYS A 48 15.16 3.51 -3.75
N GLN A 49 14.88 3.59 -5.05
CA GLN A 49 14.56 2.42 -5.88
C GLN A 49 13.28 1.70 -5.43
N GLY A 50 12.40 2.41 -4.75
CA GLY A 50 11.11 1.87 -4.34
C GLY A 50 11.19 0.80 -3.27
N ARG A 51 12.23 0.80 -2.45
CA ARG A 51 12.41 -0.23 -1.43
C ARG A 51 11.27 -0.29 -0.42
N VAL A 52 10.82 0.87 0.05
CA VAL A 52 9.71 0.92 1.01
C VAL A 52 8.43 0.43 0.37
N ALA A 53 8.14 0.89 -0.85
CA ALA A 53 6.96 0.46 -1.59
C ALA A 53 6.98 -1.05 -1.85
N LYS A 54 8.13 -1.59 -2.24
CA LYS A 54 8.28 -3.03 -2.47
C LYS A 54 8.06 -3.83 -1.20
N ALA A 55 8.60 -3.36 -0.07
CA ALA A 55 8.43 -4.02 1.21
C ALA A 55 6.96 -4.07 1.62
N ILE A 56 6.26 -2.94 1.48
CA ILE A 56 4.84 -2.87 1.79
C ILE A 56 4.06 -3.84 0.91
N ARG A 57 4.31 -3.82 -0.40
CA ARG A 57 3.62 -4.72 -1.34
C ARG A 57 3.86 -6.18 -0.99
N LEU A 58 5.09 -6.53 -0.67
CA LEU A 58 5.43 -7.93 -0.36
C LEU A 58 4.68 -8.43 0.87
N VAL A 59 4.69 -7.66 1.95
CA VAL A 59 4.03 -8.07 3.18
C VAL A 59 2.51 -8.14 3.01
N VAL A 60 1.93 -7.14 2.35
CA VAL A 60 0.49 -7.09 2.14
C VAL A 60 0.03 -8.21 1.21
N LYS A 61 0.80 -8.49 0.15
CA LYS A 61 0.47 -9.61 -0.74
C LYS A 61 0.55 -10.94 -0.03
N ALA A 62 1.52 -11.12 0.85
CA ALA A 62 1.62 -12.34 1.63
C ALA A 62 0.41 -12.51 2.54
N ALA A 63 -0.03 -11.45 3.22
CA ALA A 63 -1.20 -11.49 4.08
C ALA A 63 -2.46 -11.78 3.27
N ALA A 64 -2.62 -11.17 2.11
CA ALA A 64 -3.77 -11.39 1.24
C ALA A 64 -3.79 -12.83 0.72
N HIS A 65 -2.66 -13.35 0.32
CA HIS A 65 -2.55 -14.74 -0.16
C HIS A 65 -2.98 -15.72 0.93
N LYS A 66 -2.59 -15.45 2.16
CA LYS A 66 -2.97 -16.27 3.30
C LYS A 66 -4.48 -16.34 3.50
N ASN A 67 -5.18 -15.26 3.13
CA ASN A 67 -6.64 -15.18 3.20
C ASN A 67 -7.32 -15.60 1.90
N GLY A 68 -6.57 -16.11 0.92
CA GLY A 68 -7.12 -16.51 -0.36
C GLY A 68 -7.47 -15.35 -1.29
N GLU A 69 -6.91 -14.17 -1.04
CA GLU A 69 -7.18 -12.98 -1.84
C GLU A 69 -6.01 -12.64 -2.75
N LYS A 70 -6.33 -12.05 -3.90
CA LYS A 70 -5.32 -11.46 -4.79
C LYS A 70 -5.49 -9.96 -4.78
N ILE A 71 -4.42 -9.24 -4.50
CA ILE A 71 -4.46 -7.79 -4.45
C ILE A 71 -3.26 -7.18 -5.16
N ASN A 72 -3.45 -5.95 -5.62
CA ASN A 72 -2.37 -5.09 -6.11
C ASN A 72 -2.45 -3.78 -5.36
N ILE A 73 -1.30 -3.20 -5.07
CA ILE A 73 -1.21 -1.92 -4.37
C ILE A 73 -0.60 -0.90 -5.33
N ASP A 74 -1.32 0.21 -5.49
CA ASP A 74 -0.87 1.33 -6.29
C ASP A 74 -0.61 2.50 -5.35
N ILE A 75 0.63 2.96 -5.28
CA ILE A 75 1.02 4.06 -4.41
C ILE A 75 1.17 5.32 -5.26
N ALA A 76 0.33 6.28 -4.96
CA ALA A 76 0.30 7.55 -5.71
C ALA A 76 1.02 8.67 -4.97
#